data_0ecde35f5ec5c5b188310cc6f706fc61
#
_entry.id   0ecde35f5ec5c5b188310cc6f706fc61
#
_cell.length_a   1.000
_cell.length_b   1.000
_cell.length_c   1.000
_cell.angle_alpha   90.00
_cell.angle_beta   90.00
_cell.angle_gamma   90.00
#
_symmetry.space_group_name_H-M   'P 1'
#
loop_
_entity.id
_entity.type
_entity.pdbx_description
1 polymer ?
#
loop_
_entity_poly.entity_id
_entity_poly.type
_entity_poly.pdbx_seq_one_letter_code
_entity_poly.pdbx_strand_id
1 'polypeptide(L)'
;MSINHSHDRMEKDARRVRVELSERSYEVCIGAGVFALAPEIARKRLGPNCRTAFIVVDSGLPEETSHRAVGAIRAGGLNAIATTIHASEHDKSLESLGLIITEMTRRKLERSDVVIALGGGIVGDLAGFAAATYRRGICVIQCPTTLLSMVDASVGGKTGVNVDLAGDGSDLKKNMVGAFHQPLGVLADLDTLVSLDDRQFAAGFAECIKHAMIGAEFGDAELLAWTEANISKLSKDNAPLLAELVERNVAIKARVVAGDEREEKEGGRALLNLGHTFGHAIEALPGARSILSNGTELPEDIHHGEAVALGLRAAAHTSVKLGLVDDSYAKRVGALVDAAGLPAKVRGLPTGEELIERMSHDKKHIGGKIRFVLPSAIGRAKIVEDPEVGAVRAAIESIRVG
;
A
#
# COMPACT_ATOMS: atom_id res chain seq x y z
N MET A 1 29.86 -16.41 -18.48
CA MET A 1 30.55 -15.16 -18.04
C MET A 1 29.66 -13.90 -18.08
N SER A 2 28.65 -13.81 -18.94
CA SER A 2 27.77 -12.59 -19.04
C SER A 2 26.74 -12.41 -17.91
N ILE A 3 26.29 -13.48 -17.26
CA ILE A 3 25.24 -13.44 -16.21
C ILE A 3 25.76 -12.79 -14.91
N ASN A 4 27.00 -13.05 -14.51
CA ASN A 4 27.57 -12.45 -13.30
C ASN A 4 27.77 -10.93 -13.41
N HIS A 5 28.11 -10.41 -14.57
CA HIS A 5 28.34 -8.97 -14.77
C HIS A 5 27.03 -8.16 -14.72
N SER A 6 25.90 -8.73 -15.17
CA SER A 6 24.59 -8.08 -15.09
C SER A 6 24.06 -8.07 -13.66
N HIS A 7 24.30 -9.14 -12.89
CA HIS A 7 23.88 -9.25 -11.49
C HIS A 7 24.63 -8.25 -10.59
N ASP A 8 25.97 -8.21 -10.71
CA ASP A 8 26.82 -7.27 -9.97
C ASP A 8 26.49 -5.79 -10.27
N ARG A 9 26.06 -5.49 -11.51
CA ARG A 9 25.64 -4.15 -11.89
C ARG A 9 24.30 -3.77 -11.32
N MET A 10 23.29 -4.66 -11.39
CA MET A 10 21.98 -4.47 -10.79
C MET A 10 22.05 -4.30 -9.27
N GLU A 11 22.91 -5.06 -8.60
CA GLU A 11 23.11 -4.96 -7.17
C GLU A 11 23.68 -3.60 -6.74
N LYS A 12 24.55 -3.00 -7.58
CA LYS A 12 25.15 -1.69 -7.33
C LYS A 12 24.22 -0.53 -7.66
N ASP A 13 23.32 -0.70 -8.62
CA ASP A 13 22.44 0.36 -9.10
C ASP A 13 21.09 0.42 -8.33
N ALA A 14 20.71 -0.64 -7.60
CA ALA A 14 19.50 -0.68 -6.81
C ALA A 14 19.60 0.20 -5.56
N ARG A 15 18.62 1.09 -5.36
CA ARG A 15 18.47 1.81 -4.08
C ARG A 15 18.00 0.85 -3.00
N ARG A 16 18.43 1.08 -1.77
CA ARG A 16 18.11 0.20 -0.64
C ARG A 16 17.61 1.00 0.56
N VAL A 17 16.49 0.60 1.12
CA VAL A 17 15.97 1.13 2.37
C VAL A 17 15.88 0.00 3.38
N ARG A 18 16.50 0.18 4.54
CA ARG A 18 16.45 -0.81 5.61
C ARG A 18 15.28 -0.55 6.54
N VAL A 19 14.51 -1.61 6.83
CA VAL A 19 13.44 -1.62 7.84
C VAL A 19 14.01 -2.26 9.09
N GLU A 20 14.20 -1.46 10.15
CA GLU A 20 14.88 -1.88 11.38
C GLU A 20 13.88 -2.54 12.35
N LEU A 21 13.97 -3.86 12.50
CA LEU A 21 13.11 -4.68 13.36
C LEU A 21 13.92 -5.72 14.16
N SER A 22 15.10 -5.32 14.62
CA SER A 22 16.05 -6.20 15.31
C SER A 22 16.39 -7.44 14.46
N GLU A 23 16.11 -8.65 14.92
CA GLU A 23 16.39 -9.90 14.19
C GLU A 23 15.52 -10.09 12.93
N ARG A 24 14.41 -9.36 12.82
CA ARG A 24 13.48 -9.38 11.67
C ARG A 24 13.72 -8.23 10.71
N SER A 25 14.81 -7.49 10.87
CA SER A 25 15.18 -6.42 9.93
C SER A 25 15.35 -6.96 8.52
N TYR A 26 14.90 -6.19 7.53
CA TYR A 26 15.01 -6.55 6.12
C TYR A 26 15.28 -5.33 5.25
N GLU A 27 15.59 -5.55 3.99
CA GLU A 27 15.81 -4.49 3.01
C GLU A 27 14.67 -4.41 2.00
N VAL A 28 14.35 -3.19 1.59
CA VAL A 28 13.56 -2.89 0.40
C VAL A 28 14.54 -2.49 -0.70
N CYS A 29 14.64 -3.31 -1.74
CA CYS A 29 15.47 -3.06 -2.92
C CYS A 29 14.59 -2.46 -4.01
N ILE A 30 15.02 -1.32 -4.59
CA ILE A 30 14.23 -0.51 -5.52
C ILE A 30 15.05 -0.29 -6.79
N GLY A 31 14.54 -0.70 -7.94
CA GLY A 31 15.22 -0.53 -9.23
C GLY A 31 14.68 -1.47 -10.29
N ALA A 32 15.30 -1.45 -11.48
CA ALA A 32 14.96 -2.34 -12.57
C ALA A 32 15.57 -3.73 -12.36
N GLY A 33 14.81 -4.79 -12.64
CA GLY A 33 15.28 -6.18 -12.62
C GLY A 33 15.59 -6.75 -11.23
N VAL A 34 15.21 -6.06 -10.14
CA VAL A 34 15.57 -6.45 -8.76
C VAL A 34 14.98 -7.80 -8.32
N PHE A 35 14.04 -8.39 -9.05
CA PHE A 35 13.55 -9.75 -8.77
C PHE A 35 14.66 -10.80 -8.79
N ALA A 36 15.76 -10.56 -9.51
CA ALA A 36 16.93 -11.42 -9.55
C ALA A 36 17.63 -11.56 -8.18
N LEU A 37 17.37 -10.67 -7.23
CA LEU A 37 17.91 -10.73 -5.86
C LEU A 37 17.16 -11.74 -4.95
N ALA A 38 15.96 -12.19 -5.34
CA ALA A 38 15.13 -13.08 -4.50
C ALA A 38 15.86 -14.37 -4.07
N PRO A 39 16.59 -15.10 -4.93
CA PRO A 39 17.30 -16.32 -4.53
C PRO A 39 18.42 -16.07 -3.52
N GLU A 40 19.14 -14.95 -3.66
CA GLU A 40 20.19 -14.57 -2.72
C GLU A 40 19.61 -14.24 -1.34
N ILE A 41 18.58 -13.39 -1.31
CA ILE A 41 17.87 -13.00 -0.07
C ILE A 41 17.34 -14.25 0.65
N ALA A 42 16.71 -15.17 -0.09
CA ALA A 42 16.18 -16.41 0.46
C ALA A 42 17.30 -17.26 1.08
N ARG A 43 18.41 -17.49 0.35
CA ARG A 43 19.53 -18.29 0.83
C ARG A 43 20.29 -17.67 1.99
N LYS A 44 20.39 -16.35 2.04
CA LYS A 44 21.04 -15.64 3.16
C LYS A 44 20.35 -15.96 4.50
N ARG A 45 19.04 -16.13 4.49
CA ARG A 45 18.25 -16.45 5.70
C ARG A 45 18.04 -17.94 5.93
N LEU A 46 17.74 -18.69 4.87
CA LEU A 46 17.31 -20.09 4.94
C LEU A 46 18.46 -21.08 4.70
N GLY A 47 19.61 -20.59 4.23
CA GLY A 47 20.77 -21.40 3.93
C GLY A 47 20.62 -22.23 2.64
N PRO A 48 21.53 -23.20 2.40
CA PRO A 48 21.59 -23.99 1.15
C PRO A 48 20.39 -24.95 0.99
N ASN A 49 19.61 -25.15 2.04
CA ASN A 49 18.42 -26.00 1.99
C ASN A 49 17.20 -25.29 1.36
N CYS A 50 17.26 -24.01 1.10
CA CYS A 50 16.26 -23.29 0.30
C CYS A 50 16.37 -23.73 -1.16
N ARG A 51 15.44 -24.59 -1.59
CA ARG A 51 15.44 -25.19 -2.94
C ARG A 51 14.30 -24.71 -3.81
N THR A 52 13.16 -24.37 -3.20
CA THR A 52 11.93 -24.04 -3.92
C THR A 52 11.46 -22.64 -3.55
N ALA A 53 11.10 -21.87 -4.59
CA ALA A 53 10.34 -20.63 -4.49
C ALA A 53 8.91 -20.89 -5.00
N PHE A 54 7.94 -20.76 -4.13
CA PHE A 54 6.52 -20.83 -4.49
C PHE A 54 6.01 -19.42 -4.74
N ILE A 55 5.66 -19.12 -5.99
CA ILE A 55 5.32 -17.78 -6.45
C ILE A 55 3.81 -17.67 -6.59
N VAL A 56 3.19 -16.79 -5.81
CA VAL A 56 1.78 -16.40 -5.97
C VAL A 56 1.74 -15.17 -6.88
N VAL A 57 1.11 -15.32 -8.03
CA VAL A 57 1.12 -14.34 -9.12
C VAL A 57 -0.28 -13.73 -9.30
N ASP A 58 -0.35 -12.43 -9.46
CA ASP A 58 -1.57 -11.74 -9.90
C ASP A 58 -1.91 -12.12 -11.35
N SER A 59 -3.12 -12.61 -11.60
CA SER A 59 -3.59 -12.94 -12.95
C SER A 59 -3.72 -11.72 -13.88
N GLY A 60 -3.79 -10.52 -13.31
CA GLY A 60 -3.82 -9.26 -14.04
C GLY A 60 -2.45 -8.80 -14.55
N LEU A 61 -1.36 -9.43 -14.12
CA LEU A 61 -0.03 -9.11 -14.62
C LEU A 61 0.16 -9.62 -16.05
N PRO A 62 0.82 -8.84 -16.93
CA PRO A 62 1.25 -9.32 -18.22
C PRO A 62 2.09 -10.59 -18.09
N GLU A 63 1.85 -11.56 -18.98
CA GLU A 63 2.54 -12.84 -18.98
C GLU A 63 4.07 -12.67 -19.09
N GLU A 64 4.53 -11.69 -19.87
CA GLU A 64 5.95 -11.34 -19.99
C GLU A 64 6.56 -10.93 -18.64
N THR A 65 5.86 -10.15 -17.83
CA THR A 65 6.33 -9.72 -16.50
C THR A 65 6.46 -10.90 -15.55
N SER A 66 5.45 -11.77 -15.52
CA SER A 66 5.49 -12.98 -14.69
C SER A 66 6.57 -13.96 -15.15
N HIS A 67 6.73 -14.18 -16.46
CA HIS A 67 7.80 -15.01 -17.02
C HIS A 67 9.19 -14.47 -16.72
N ARG A 68 9.39 -13.15 -16.81
CA ARG A 68 10.67 -12.50 -16.47
C ARG A 68 11.03 -12.72 -15.01
N ALA A 69 10.07 -12.53 -14.09
CA ALA A 69 10.29 -12.74 -12.66
C ALA A 69 10.61 -14.21 -12.34
N VAL A 70 9.81 -15.16 -12.85
CA VAL A 70 10.03 -16.60 -12.68
C VAL A 70 11.36 -17.03 -13.27
N GLY A 71 11.71 -16.50 -14.46
CA GLY A 71 13.00 -16.76 -15.13
C GLY A 71 14.19 -16.30 -14.31
N ALA A 72 14.12 -15.09 -13.75
CA ALA A 72 15.18 -14.53 -12.88
C ALA A 72 15.39 -15.39 -11.62
N ILE A 73 14.31 -15.84 -10.98
CA ILE A 73 14.36 -16.70 -9.79
C ILE A 73 14.99 -18.07 -10.14
N ARG A 74 14.62 -18.66 -11.28
CA ARG A 74 15.21 -19.93 -11.78
C ARG A 74 16.69 -19.78 -12.11
N ALA A 75 17.07 -18.68 -12.78
CA ALA A 75 18.46 -18.39 -13.10
C ALA A 75 19.32 -18.26 -11.84
N GLY A 76 18.77 -17.75 -10.74
CA GLY A 76 19.38 -17.73 -9.42
C GLY A 76 19.40 -19.10 -8.72
N GLY A 77 18.95 -20.18 -9.37
CA GLY A 77 19.10 -21.58 -8.91
C GLY A 77 18.03 -22.06 -7.91
N LEU A 78 16.86 -21.42 -7.83
CA LEU A 78 15.71 -21.95 -7.12
C LEU A 78 14.74 -22.64 -8.09
N ASN A 79 14.12 -23.74 -7.64
CA ASN A 79 13.00 -24.33 -8.34
C ASN A 79 11.77 -23.43 -8.18
N ALA A 80 11.45 -22.63 -9.21
CA ALA A 80 10.32 -21.70 -9.18
C ALA A 80 9.03 -22.39 -9.64
N ILE A 81 8.04 -22.46 -8.76
CA ILE A 81 6.70 -22.99 -8.98
C ILE A 81 5.72 -21.82 -8.85
N ALA A 82 4.99 -21.48 -9.91
CA ALA A 82 4.02 -20.40 -9.90
C ALA A 82 2.59 -20.92 -9.78
N THR A 83 1.76 -20.20 -9.04
CA THR A 83 0.30 -20.31 -9.02
C THR A 83 -0.30 -18.93 -9.22
N THR A 84 -1.41 -18.84 -9.94
CA THR A 84 -2.06 -17.58 -10.27
C THR A 84 -3.32 -17.40 -9.44
N ILE A 85 -3.56 -16.19 -8.97
CA ILE A 85 -4.79 -15.79 -8.29
C ILE A 85 -5.37 -14.54 -8.97
N HIS A 86 -6.68 -14.38 -8.92
CA HIS A 86 -7.33 -13.14 -9.30
C HIS A 86 -7.27 -12.16 -8.12
N ALA A 87 -6.72 -10.96 -8.34
CA ALA A 87 -6.50 -9.98 -7.28
C ALA A 87 -7.64 -8.95 -7.24
N SER A 88 -8.74 -9.30 -6.60
CA SER A 88 -9.84 -8.37 -6.27
C SER A 88 -10.08 -8.34 -4.77
N GLU A 89 -10.73 -7.28 -4.26
CA GLU A 89 -11.11 -7.21 -2.84
C GLU A 89 -12.06 -8.34 -2.43
N HIS A 90 -12.89 -8.82 -3.36
CA HIS A 90 -13.76 -9.98 -3.13
C HIS A 90 -12.95 -11.27 -3.01
N ASP A 91 -11.93 -11.44 -3.87
CA ASP A 91 -11.08 -12.64 -3.87
C ASP A 91 -10.01 -12.61 -2.76
N LYS A 92 -9.82 -11.49 -2.07
CA LYS A 92 -9.01 -11.39 -0.87
C LYS A 92 -9.72 -12.07 0.31
N SER A 93 -9.89 -13.39 0.24
CA SER A 93 -10.80 -14.17 1.07
C SER A 93 -10.12 -15.38 1.73
N LEU A 94 -10.81 -15.99 2.73
CA LEU A 94 -10.39 -17.26 3.33
C LEU A 94 -10.41 -18.41 2.31
N GLU A 95 -11.28 -18.35 1.31
CA GLU A 95 -11.33 -19.35 0.24
C GLU A 95 -10.06 -19.30 -0.61
N SER A 96 -9.68 -18.13 -1.10
CA SER A 96 -8.43 -17.93 -1.87
C SER A 96 -7.19 -18.32 -1.05
N LEU A 97 -7.16 -17.97 0.22
CA LEU A 97 -6.13 -18.44 1.16
C LEU A 97 -6.07 -19.97 1.20
N GLY A 98 -7.23 -20.64 1.32
CA GLY A 98 -7.34 -22.09 1.33
C GLY A 98 -6.81 -22.74 0.05
N LEU A 99 -7.10 -22.14 -1.11
CA LEU A 99 -6.58 -22.59 -2.41
C LEU A 99 -5.05 -22.50 -2.47
N ILE A 100 -4.47 -21.36 -2.04
CA ILE A 100 -3.00 -21.19 -2.00
C ILE A 100 -2.37 -22.23 -1.09
N ILE A 101 -2.86 -22.41 0.14
CA ILE A 101 -2.34 -23.39 1.11
C ILE A 101 -2.46 -24.81 0.57
N THR A 102 -3.56 -25.14 -0.10
CA THR A 102 -3.77 -26.45 -0.72
C THR A 102 -2.72 -26.72 -1.79
N GLU A 103 -2.43 -25.73 -2.66
CA GLU A 103 -1.40 -25.89 -3.69
C GLU A 103 0.01 -25.99 -3.09
N MET A 104 0.34 -25.18 -2.09
CA MET A 104 1.59 -25.32 -1.33
C MET A 104 1.76 -26.74 -0.76
N THR A 105 0.67 -27.32 -0.25
CA THR A 105 0.68 -28.69 0.29
C THR A 105 0.88 -29.74 -0.80
N ARG A 106 0.20 -29.60 -1.94
CA ARG A 106 0.38 -30.50 -3.10
C ARG A 106 1.81 -30.48 -3.62
N ARG A 107 2.45 -29.30 -3.62
CA ARG A 107 3.86 -29.12 -4.02
C ARG A 107 4.85 -29.54 -2.94
N LYS A 108 4.37 -29.96 -1.77
CA LYS A 108 5.19 -30.46 -0.64
C LYS A 108 6.24 -29.45 -0.17
N LEU A 109 5.86 -28.16 -0.11
CA LEU A 109 6.78 -27.12 0.36
C LEU A 109 7.26 -27.40 1.77
N GLU A 110 8.55 -27.19 1.99
CA GLU A 110 9.22 -27.36 3.27
C GLU A 110 9.40 -26.01 3.98
N ARG A 111 9.73 -26.02 5.28
CA ARG A 111 10.00 -24.77 6.04
C ARG A 111 11.25 -24.03 5.55
N SER A 112 12.12 -24.72 4.84
CA SER A 112 13.31 -24.13 4.20
C SER A 112 13.04 -23.51 2.84
N ASP A 113 11.83 -23.65 2.30
CA ASP A 113 11.40 -23.02 1.05
C ASP A 113 10.86 -21.62 1.32
N VAL A 114 10.66 -20.84 0.25
CA VAL A 114 10.20 -19.45 0.33
C VAL A 114 8.95 -19.24 -0.50
N VAL A 115 8.00 -18.45 0.03
CA VAL A 115 6.89 -17.90 -0.74
C VAL A 115 7.32 -16.56 -1.36
N ILE A 116 6.93 -16.31 -2.59
CA ILE A 116 7.13 -15.02 -3.27
C ILE A 116 5.75 -14.48 -3.65
N ALA A 117 5.42 -13.28 -3.20
CA ALA A 117 4.22 -12.57 -3.56
C ALA A 117 4.51 -11.64 -4.74
N LEU A 118 4.06 -11.97 -5.95
CA LEU A 118 4.28 -11.18 -7.16
C LEU A 118 2.96 -10.53 -7.61
N GLY A 119 2.73 -9.29 -7.22
CA GLY A 119 1.48 -8.58 -7.51
C GLY A 119 1.30 -7.29 -6.72
N GLY A 120 0.08 -6.78 -6.72
CA GLY A 120 -0.33 -5.64 -5.90
C GLY A 120 -0.50 -6.00 -4.41
N GLY A 121 -1.06 -5.08 -3.63
CA GLY A 121 -1.27 -5.26 -2.18
C GLY A 121 -2.10 -6.49 -1.81
N ILE A 122 -3.13 -6.80 -2.60
CA ILE A 122 -4.00 -7.98 -2.39
C ILE A 122 -3.18 -9.28 -2.44
N VAL A 123 -2.32 -9.42 -3.46
CA VAL A 123 -1.45 -10.60 -3.59
C VAL A 123 -0.45 -10.65 -2.45
N GLY A 124 0.13 -9.49 -2.09
CA GLY A 124 1.05 -9.38 -0.96
C GLY A 124 0.43 -9.86 0.35
N ASP A 125 -0.80 -9.44 0.62
CA ASP A 125 -1.55 -9.81 1.82
C ASP A 125 -1.92 -11.29 1.84
N LEU A 126 -2.49 -11.83 0.74
CA LEU A 126 -2.87 -13.24 0.62
C LEU A 126 -1.67 -14.17 0.72
N ALA A 127 -0.63 -13.95 -0.08
CA ALA A 127 0.56 -14.78 -0.09
C ALA A 127 1.34 -14.68 1.22
N GLY A 128 1.41 -13.47 1.80
CA GLY A 128 2.01 -13.24 3.10
C GLY A 128 1.27 -13.97 4.22
N PHE A 129 -0.08 -13.97 4.20
CA PHE A 129 -0.87 -14.68 5.19
C PHE A 129 -0.83 -16.21 4.99
N ALA A 130 -0.78 -16.68 3.74
CA ALA A 130 -0.52 -18.09 3.44
C ALA A 130 0.84 -18.51 4.01
N ALA A 131 1.89 -17.71 3.81
CA ALA A 131 3.21 -17.98 4.38
C ALA A 131 3.19 -17.98 5.93
N ALA A 132 2.47 -17.04 6.54
CA ALA A 132 2.36 -16.95 8.00
C ALA A 132 1.68 -18.17 8.64
N THR A 133 0.74 -18.80 7.93
CA THR A 133 -0.09 -19.89 8.46
C THR A 133 0.39 -21.28 8.05
N TYR A 134 0.92 -21.41 6.82
CA TYR A 134 1.42 -22.69 6.31
C TYR A 134 2.57 -23.22 7.18
N ARG A 135 2.49 -24.50 7.63
CA ARG A 135 3.45 -25.14 8.55
C ARG A 135 3.77 -24.31 9.80
N ARG A 136 2.86 -23.45 10.26
CA ARG A 136 3.00 -22.47 11.36
C ARG A 136 4.03 -21.37 11.08
N GLY A 137 4.24 -21.06 9.81
CA GLY A 137 5.10 -20.00 9.32
C GLY A 137 6.26 -20.50 8.47
N ILE A 138 6.32 -20.01 7.23
CA ILE A 138 7.47 -20.10 6.33
C ILE A 138 7.82 -18.68 5.85
N CYS A 139 9.02 -18.52 5.32
CA CYS A 139 9.48 -17.19 4.88
C CYS A 139 8.75 -16.71 3.64
N VAL A 140 8.62 -15.37 3.51
CA VAL A 140 8.03 -14.70 2.35
C VAL A 140 8.95 -13.59 1.85
N ILE A 141 8.95 -13.34 0.54
CA ILE A 141 9.53 -12.17 -0.13
C ILE A 141 8.40 -11.46 -0.84
N GLN A 142 8.31 -10.14 -0.68
CA GLN A 142 7.34 -9.29 -1.36
C GLN A 142 7.94 -8.77 -2.66
N CYS A 143 7.24 -8.96 -3.77
CA CYS A 143 7.57 -8.44 -5.09
C CYS A 143 6.41 -7.57 -5.58
N PRO A 144 6.25 -6.34 -5.03
CA PRO A 144 5.15 -5.46 -5.37
C PRO A 144 5.25 -4.98 -6.82
N THR A 145 4.10 -4.95 -7.51
CA THR A 145 4.00 -4.55 -8.93
C THR A 145 3.13 -3.31 -9.16
N THR A 146 2.56 -2.73 -8.10
CA THR A 146 1.84 -1.46 -8.15
C THR A 146 2.56 -0.41 -7.32
N LEU A 147 2.48 0.87 -7.71
CA LEU A 147 3.12 1.96 -6.97
C LEU A 147 2.65 1.99 -5.51
N LEU A 148 1.34 1.85 -5.27
CA LEU A 148 0.76 1.79 -3.92
C LEU A 148 1.41 0.69 -3.08
N SER A 149 1.56 -0.52 -3.65
CA SER A 149 2.18 -1.63 -2.93
C SER A 149 3.67 -1.40 -2.69
N MET A 150 4.39 -0.78 -3.64
CA MET A 150 5.81 -0.47 -3.48
C MET A 150 6.07 0.50 -2.33
N VAL A 151 5.24 1.54 -2.19
CA VAL A 151 5.46 2.60 -1.19
C VAL A 151 4.79 2.32 0.15
N ASP A 152 3.76 1.48 0.17
CA ASP A 152 2.96 1.24 1.38
C ASP A 152 2.70 -0.24 1.66
N ALA A 153 1.82 -0.95 0.95
CA ALA A 153 1.26 -2.23 1.37
C ALA A 153 2.31 -3.33 1.62
N SER A 154 3.42 -3.39 0.86
CA SER A 154 4.46 -4.41 1.01
C SER A 154 5.37 -4.23 2.23
N VAL A 155 5.30 -3.08 2.92
CA VAL A 155 6.21 -2.73 4.02
C VAL A 155 5.49 -2.79 5.36
N GLY A 156 6.07 -3.48 6.35
CA GLY A 156 5.56 -3.54 7.72
C GLY A 156 4.78 -4.80 8.08
N GLY A 157 4.79 -5.82 7.19
CA GLY A 157 4.38 -7.18 7.49
C GLY A 157 2.90 -7.39 7.81
N LYS A 158 2.03 -6.44 7.51
CA LYS A 158 0.58 -6.66 7.58
C LYS A 158 0.18 -7.63 6.49
N THR A 159 -0.47 -8.73 6.85
CA THR A 159 -0.99 -9.72 5.92
C THR A 159 -2.37 -10.15 6.37
N GLY A 160 -3.26 -10.46 5.45
CA GLY A 160 -4.62 -10.82 5.86
C GLY A 160 -5.60 -10.94 4.72
N VAL A 161 -6.83 -11.23 5.11
CA VAL A 161 -7.96 -11.44 4.22
C VAL A 161 -9.21 -10.72 4.75
N ASN A 162 -10.15 -10.51 3.86
CA ASN A 162 -11.46 -9.98 4.15
C ASN A 162 -12.40 -11.10 4.61
N VAL A 163 -13.46 -10.72 5.32
CA VAL A 163 -14.54 -11.62 5.73
C VAL A 163 -15.85 -11.06 5.20
N ASP A 164 -16.53 -11.83 4.37
CA ASP A 164 -17.87 -11.50 3.89
C ASP A 164 -18.90 -12.12 4.82
N LEU A 165 -19.62 -11.28 5.57
CA LEU A 165 -20.62 -11.73 6.53
C LEU A 165 -21.94 -12.13 5.86
N ALA A 166 -22.26 -11.53 4.71
CA ALA A 166 -23.48 -11.83 3.95
C ALA A 166 -23.28 -13.01 2.99
N GLY A 167 -22.05 -13.26 2.52
CA GLY A 167 -21.73 -14.30 1.56
C GLY A 167 -21.99 -13.93 0.10
N ASP A 168 -22.40 -12.69 -0.18
CA ASP A 168 -22.70 -12.16 -1.53
C ASP A 168 -21.90 -10.87 -1.86
N GLY A 169 -20.95 -10.52 -1.00
CA GLY A 169 -20.12 -9.33 -1.13
C GLY A 169 -20.75 -8.04 -0.58
N SER A 170 -22.00 -8.08 -0.15
CA SER A 170 -22.72 -6.87 0.33
C SER A 170 -22.29 -6.41 1.72
N ASP A 171 -21.70 -7.30 2.54
CA ASP A 171 -21.18 -6.98 3.88
C ASP A 171 -19.72 -7.46 4.04
N LEU A 172 -18.84 -6.92 3.20
CA LEU A 172 -17.41 -7.25 3.19
C LEU A 172 -16.66 -6.46 4.28
N LYS A 173 -16.18 -7.17 5.29
CA LYS A 173 -15.31 -6.61 6.33
C LYS A 173 -13.84 -6.77 5.92
N LYS A 174 -13.19 -5.65 5.57
CA LYS A 174 -11.81 -5.65 5.08
C LYS A 174 -10.81 -5.96 6.20
N ASN A 175 -9.81 -6.78 5.89
CA ASN A 175 -8.61 -7.06 6.70
C ASN A 175 -8.89 -7.57 8.13
N MET A 176 -9.99 -8.29 8.35
CA MET A 176 -10.40 -8.74 9.69
C MET A 176 -9.62 -9.95 10.20
N VAL A 177 -9.07 -10.75 9.29
CA VAL A 177 -8.30 -11.96 9.65
C VAL A 177 -6.93 -11.87 9.04
N GLY A 178 -5.88 -11.96 9.86
CA GLY A 178 -4.53 -11.82 9.36
C GLY A 178 -3.45 -12.04 10.41
N ALA A 179 -2.21 -11.79 10.01
CA ALA A 179 -1.04 -11.88 10.87
C ALA A 179 -0.02 -10.79 10.53
N PHE A 180 0.75 -10.36 11.53
CA PHE A 180 1.99 -9.63 11.29
C PHE A 180 3.09 -10.62 10.93
N HIS A 181 3.46 -10.67 9.65
CA HIS A 181 4.48 -11.58 9.12
C HIS A 181 5.48 -10.80 8.26
N GLN A 182 6.63 -10.47 8.86
CA GLN A 182 7.65 -9.65 8.17
C GLN A 182 8.30 -10.43 7.03
N PRO A 183 8.49 -9.81 5.85
CA PRO A 183 9.15 -10.44 4.72
C PRO A 183 10.66 -10.55 4.96
N LEU A 184 11.34 -11.46 4.24
CA LEU A 184 12.79 -11.48 4.17
C LEU A 184 13.37 -10.29 3.43
N GLY A 185 12.60 -9.71 2.53
CA GLY A 185 12.91 -8.54 1.74
C GLY A 185 11.74 -8.13 0.87
N VAL A 186 11.79 -6.90 0.38
CA VAL A 186 10.84 -6.36 -0.60
C VAL A 186 11.62 -6.00 -1.85
N LEU A 187 11.17 -6.45 -3.01
CA LEU A 187 11.80 -6.23 -4.30
C LEU A 187 10.87 -5.39 -5.19
N ALA A 188 11.02 -4.07 -5.11
CA ALA A 188 10.24 -3.10 -5.87
C ALA A 188 10.86 -2.91 -7.27
N ASP A 189 10.47 -3.79 -8.20
CA ASP A 189 10.93 -3.74 -9.59
C ASP A 189 10.15 -2.70 -10.38
N LEU A 190 10.79 -1.56 -10.66
CA LEU A 190 10.17 -0.41 -11.32
C LEU A 190 9.71 -0.73 -12.77
N ASP A 191 10.31 -1.73 -13.42
CA ASP A 191 9.88 -2.16 -14.76
C ASP A 191 8.43 -2.66 -14.78
N THR A 192 7.90 -3.11 -13.64
CA THR A 192 6.51 -3.56 -13.55
C THR A 192 5.50 -2.42 -13.66
N LEU A 193 5.90 -1.19 -13.33
CA LEU A 193 5.04 -0.01 -13.42
C LEU A 193 4.73 0.38 -14.86
N VAL A 194 5.57 0.00 -15.83
CA VAL A 194 5.36 0.32 -17.26
C VAL A 194 4.03 -0.25 -17.76
N SER A 195 3.66 -1.44 -17.31
CA SER A 195 2.41 -2.12 -17.72
C SER A 195 1.21 -1.83 -16.81
N LEU A 196 1.43 -1.10 -15.71
CA LEU A 196 0.36 -0.77 -14.77
C LEU A 196 -0.64 0.20 -15.42
N ASP A 197 -1.92 0.01 -15.21
CA ASP A 197 -2.97 0.96 -15.63
C ASP A 197 -2.73 2.36 -15.06
N ASP A 198 -3.02 3.41 -15.83
CA ASP A 198 -2.73 4.80 -15.44
C ASP A 198 -3.53 5.24 -14.20
N ARG A 199 -4.75 4.75 -14.05
CA ARG A 199 -5.60 5.03 -12.88
C ARG A 199 -5.01 4.37 -11.62
N GLN A 200 -4.54 3.13 -11.74
CA GLN A 200 -3.86 2.44 -10.63
C GLN A 200 -2.50 3.07 -10.31
N PHE A 201 -1.78 3.55 -11.34
CA PHE A 201 -0.52 4.27 -11.13
C PHE A 201 -0.78 5.59 -10.37
N ALA A 202 -1.77 6.37 -10.79
CA ALA A 202 -2.20 7.60 -10.10
C ALA A 202 -2.65 7.30 -8.65
N ALA A 203 -3.42 6.21 -8.43
CA ALA A 203 -3.87 5.81 -7.10
C ALA A 203 -2.71 5.63 -6.11
N GLY A 204 -1.54 5.17 -6.57
CA GLY A 204 -0.34 5.03 -5.75
C GLY A 204 0.19 6.38 -5.21
N PHE A 205 -0.02 7.48 -5.92
CA PHE A 205 0.40 8.81 -5.46
C PHE A 205 -0.35 9.27 -4.21
N ALA A 206 -1.56 8.76 -3.94
CA ALA A 206 -2.29 9.12 -2.72
C ALA A 206 -1.49 8.76 -1.47
N GLU A 207 -0.88 7.57 -1.44
CA GLU A 207 -0.02 7.15 -0.33
C GLU A 207 1.28 7.95 -0.28
N CYS A 208 1.86 8.31 -1.44
CA CYS A 208 3.01 9.19 -1.48
C CYS A 208 2.70 10.58 -0.90
N ILE A 209 1.53 11.14 -1.21
CA ILE A 209 1.07 12.42 -0.67
C ILE A 209 0.83 12.27 0.84
N LYS A 210 0.19 11.18 1.29
CA LYS A 210 0.01 10.89 2.72
C LYS A 210 1.35 10.89 3.46
N HIS A 211 2.35 10.17 2.95
CA HIS A 211 3.68 10.15 3.56
C HIS A 211 4.36 11.52 3.54
N ALA A 212 4.20 12.29 2.46
CA ALA A 212 4.71 13.65 2.37
C ALA A 212 4.08 14.59 3.43
N MET A 213 2.78 14.42 3.70
CA MET A 213 2.06 15.20 4.72
C MET A 213 2.47 14.89 6.16
N ILE A 214 3.18 13.78 6.40
CA ILE A 214 3.73 13.38 7.72
C ILE A 214 5.25 13.30 7.72
N GLY A 215 5.91 13.65 6.61
CA GLY A 215 7.33 13.40 6.38
C GLY A 215 8.26 14.05 7.41
N ALA A 216 7.95 15.27 7.88
CA ALA A 216 8.75 15.96 8.88
C ALA A 216 8.73 15.26 10.26
N GLU A 217 7.64 14.55 10.59
CA GLU A 217 7.52 13.75 11.81
C GLU A 217 8.51 12.57 11.78
N PHE A 218 8.76 12.03 10.59
CA PHE A 218 9.57 10.83 10.39
C PHE A 218 10.88 11.12 9.63
N GLY A 219 11.43 12.34 9.80
CA GLY A 219 12.79 12.68 9.40
C GLY A 219 13.01 13.00 7.92
N ASP A 220 11.95 13.37 7.17
CA ASP A 220 12.04 13.96 5.85
C ASP A 220 11.13 15.20 5.75
N ALA A 221 11.60 16.33 6.27
CA ALA A 221 10.85 17.59 6.26
C ALA A 221 10.65 18.17 4.84
N GLU A 222 11.49 17.78 3.89
CA GLU A 222 11.48 18.27 2.52
C GLU A 222 10.56 17.45 1.59
N LEU A 223 10.06 16.29 2.05
CA LEU A 223 9.32 15.38 1.18
C LEU A 223 8.10 16.03 0.53
N LEU A 224 7.34 16.86 1.26
CA LEU A 224 6.17 17.54 0.71
C LEU A 224 6.56 18.52 -0.42
N ALA A 225 7.54 19.36 -0.17
CA ALA A 225 8.03 20.33 -1.18
C ALA A 225 8.66 19.61 -2.38
N TRP A 226 9.40 18.53 -2.14
CA TRP A 226 9.96 17.69 -3.20
C TRP A 226 8.87 17.06 -4.05
N THR A 227 7.83 16.50 -3.43
CA THR A 227 6.70 15.87 -4.13
C THR A 227 5.98 16.89 -5.01
N GLU A 228 5.69 18.10 -4.50
CA GLU A 228 5.08 19.17 -5.26
C GLU A 228 5.91 19.59 -6.48
N ALA A 229 7.22 19.72 -6.32
CA ALA A 229 8.14 20.13 -7.41
C ALA A 229 8.29 19.07 -8.51
N ASN A 230 7.96 17.82 -8.22
CA ASN A 230 8.25 16.69 -9.11
C ASN A 230 7.01 15.91 -9.58
N ILE A 231 5.84 16.05 -8.94
CA ILE A 231 4.65 15.24 -9.23
C ILE A 231 4.27 15.25 -10.72
N SER A 232 4.35 16.37 -11.40
CA SER A 232 4.05 16.51 -12.83
C SER A 232 5.12 15.89 -13.77
N LYS A 233 6.30 15.54 -13.22
CA LYS A 233 7.41 14.91 -13.96
C LYS A 233 7.47 13.41 -13.70
N LEU A 234 6.70 12.92 -12.72
CA LEU A 234 6.63 11.51 -12.37
C LEU A 234 5.79 10.78 -13.42
N SER A 235 6.45 9.96 -14.21
CA SER A 235 5.85 9.10 -15.23
C SER A 235 6.50 7.73 -15.17
N LYS A 236 5.84 6.73 -15.73
CA LYS A 236 6.33 5.34 -15.78
C LYS A 236 7.69 5.22 -16.49
N ASP A 237 8.00 6.16 -17.39
CA ASP A 237 9.26 6.19 -18.16
C ASP A 237 10.40 6.89 -17.40
N ASN A 238 10.13 7.57 -16.29
CA ASN A 238 11.13 8.29 -15.52
C ASN A 238 11.63 7.46 -14.32
N ALA A 239 12.27 6.33 -14.61
CA ALA A 239 12.73 5.39 -13.59
C ALA A 239 13.62 6.03 -12.50
N PRO A 240 14.56 6.95 -12.79
CA PRO A 240 15.37 7.58 -11.73
C PRO A 240 14.54 8.38 -10.73
N LEU A 241 13.54 9.14 -11.21
CA LEU A 241 12.66 9.94 -10.35
C LEU A 241 11.67 9.07 -9.58
N LEU A 242 11.16 8.01 -10.22
CA LEU A 242 10.34 6.99 -9.54
C LEU A 242 11.11 6.27 -8.44
N ALA A 243 12.38 5.90 -8.70
CA ALA A 243 13.22 5.26 -7.69
C ALA A 243 13.40 6.17 -6.46
N GLU A 244 13.60 7.48 -6.67
CA GLU A 244 13.71 8.45 -5.58
C GLU A 244 12.37 8.60 -4.83
N LEU A 245 11.24 8.69 -5.54
CA LEU A 245 9.92 8.72 -4.93
C LEU A 245 9.70 7.51 -4.03
N VAL A 246 9.91 6.31 -4.56
CA VAL A 246 9.69 5.06 -3.82
C VAL A 246 10.63 4.99 -2.62
N GLU A 247 11.92 5.29 -2.78
CA GLU A 247 12.91 5.30 -1.70
C GLU A 247 12.49 6.21 -0.55
N ARG A 248 12.14 7.47 -0.83
CA ARG A 248 11.75 8.45 0.19
C ARG A 248 10.49 8.03 0.93
N ASN A 249 9.48 7.54 0.21
CA ASN A 249 8.23 7.09 0.81
C ASN A 249 8.43 5.82 1.66
N VAL A 250 9.18 4.85 1.16
CA VAL A 250 9.55 3.64 1.91
C VAL A 250 10.35 4.00 3.17
N ALA A 251 11.25 5.00 3.09
CA ALA A 251 12.01 5.44 4.26
C ALA A 251 11.12 6.03 5.36
N ILE A 252 10.06 6.79 5.01
CA ILE A 252 9.06 7.24 5.98
C ILE A 252 8.38 6.03 6.62
N LYS A 253 7.83 5.13 5.80
CA LYS A 253 7.10 3.96 6.31
C LYS A 253 7.99 3.04 7.15
N ALA A 254 9.24 2.83 6.75
CA ALA A 254 10.20 2.03 7.51
C ALA A 254 10.43 2.59 8.92
N ARG A 255 10.58 3.91 9.07
CA ARG A 255 10.74 4.57 10.38
C ARG A 255 9.48 4.46 11.23
N VAL A 256 8.31 4.62 10.63
CA VAL A 256 7.02 4.42 11.31
C VAL A 256 6.90 3.00 11.85
N VAL A 257 7.17 2.00 11.01
CA VAL A 257 7.11 0.57 11.37
C VAL A 257 8.15 0.21 12.42
N ALA A 258 9.38 0.73 12.31
CA ALA A 258 10.43 0.52 13.31
C ALA A 258 10.06 1.06 14.69
N GLY A 259 9.30 2.16 14.73
CA GLY A 259 8.81 2.76 16.00
C GLY A 259 7.68 1.97 16.66
N ASP A 260 6.82 1.32 15.85
CA ASP A 260 5.63 0.60 16.31
C ASP A 260 5.24 -0.50 15.33
N GLU A 261 5.86 -1.67 15.44
CA GLU A 261 5.66 -2.78 14.50
C GLU A 261 4.23 -3.31 14.47
N ARG A 262 3.54 -3.34 15.62
CA ARG A 262 2.23 -4.01 15.79
C ARG A 262 1.05 -3.07 15.99
N GLU A 263 1.25 -1.77 15.81
CA GLU A 263 0.21 -0.76 16.09
C GLU A 263 -0.31 -0.78 17.53
N GLU A 264 0.58 -1.01 18.49
CA GLU A 264 0.22 -1.09 19.91
C GLU A 264 0.41 0.24 20.63
N LYS A 265 1.15 1.20 20.03
CA LYS A 265 1.46 2.50 20.65
C LYS A 265 0.50 3.59 20.16
N GLU A 266 0.10 4.46 21.06
CA GLU A 266 -0.61 5.68 20.66
C GLU A 266 0.33 6.63 19.90
N GLY A 267 -0.12 7.10 18.75
CA GLY A 267 0.62 8.01 17.87
C GLY A 267 1.29 7.29 16.69
N GLY A 268 2.57 7.17 16.66
CA GLY A 268 3.43 6.46 15.72
C GLY A 268 2.77 5.95 14.41
N ARG A 269 2.48 4.66 14.37
CA ARG A 269 1.90 3.98 13.21
C ARG A 269 0.46 4.44 12.89
N ALA A 270 -0.30 4.91 13.89
CA ALA A 270 -1.65 5.42 13.68
C ALA A 270 -1.66 6.67 12.76
N LEU A 271 -0.56 7.42 12.64
CA LEU A 271 -0.45 8.56 11.73
C LEU A 271 -0.52 8.15 10.25
N LEU A 272 -0.23 6.89 9.91
CA LEU A 272 -0.45 6.34 8.57
C LEU A 272 -1.93 6.29 8.16
N ASN A 273 -2.85 6.45 9.12
CA ASN A 273 -4.28 6.56 8.84
C ASN A 273 -4.73 8.00 8.48
N LEU A 274 -3.80 8.92 8.19
CA LEU A 274 -4.13 10.24 7.66
C LEU A 274 -4.98 10.10 6.38
N GLY A 275 -6.16 10.73 6.37
CA GLY A 275 -7.15 10.61 5.29
C GLY A 275 -8.01 9.34 5.32
N HIS A 276 -7.56 8.26 5.98
CA HIS A 276 -8.23 6.95 5.91
C HIS A 276 -9.60 6.91 6.62
N THR A 277 -9.83 7.72 7.65
CA THR A 277 -11.14 7.77 8.31
C THR A 277 -12.25 8.20 7.33
N PHE A 278 -11.97 9.21 6.50
CA PHE A 278 -12.86 9.62 5.40
C PHE A 278 -12.80 8.61 4.24
N GLY A 279 -11.58 8.22 3.84
CA GLY A 279 -11.35 7.34 2.71
C GLY A 279 -12.10 6.01 2.82
N HIS A 280 -12.01 5.30 3.93
CA HIS A 280 -12.72 4.03 4.13
C HIS A 280 -14.24 4.19 4.07
N ALA A 281 -14.79 5.29 4.63
CA ALA A 281 -16.22 5.55 4.55
C ALA A 281 -16.69 5.83 3.11
N ILE A 282 -15.83 6.47 2.29
CA ILE A 282 -16.09 6.76 0.87
C ILE A 282 -15.95 5.47 0.03
N GLU A 283 -14.86 4.71 0.24
CA GLU A 283 -14.57 3.46 -0.48
C GLU A 283 -15.67 2.41 -0.33
N ALA A 284 -16.36 2.40 0.82
CA ALA A 284 -17.45 1.48 1.12
C ALA A 284 -18.81 1.89 0.50
N LEU A 285 -18.89 2.99 -0.26
CA LEU A 285 -20.14 3.49 -0.83
C LEU A 285 -20.43 2.82 -2.18
N PRO A 286 -21.48 1.99 -2.30
CA PRO A 286 -21.81 1.38 -3.58
C PRO A 286 -22.30 2.46 -4.57
N GLY A 287 -21.78 2.38 -5.81
CA GLY A 287 -22.19 3.29 -6.88
C GLY A 287 -21.66 4.72 -6.78
N ALA A 288 -20.85 5.05 -5.77
CA ALA A 288 -20.14 6.32 -5.73
C ALA A 288 -19.11 6.42 -6.87
N ARG A 289 -18.87 7.62 -7.39
CA ARG A 289 -17.96 7.87 -8.51
C ARG A 289 -16.97 9.00 -8.19
N SER A 290 -15.73 8.77 -8.56
CA SER A 290 -14.65 9.76 -8.47
C SER A 290 -14.76 10.81 -9.57
N ILE A 291 -14.65 12.09 -9.23
CA ILE A 291 -14.65 13.21 -10.17
C ILE A 291 -13.32 13.95 -10.07
N LEU A 292 -12.61 14.07 -11.19
CA LEU A 292 -11.39 14.84 -11.30
C LEU A 292 -11.65 16.35 -11.22
N SER A 293 -10.62 17.17 -10.97
CA SER A 293 -10.72 18.62 -10.88
C SER A 293 -11.22 19.29 -12.17
N ASN A 294 -11.00 18.65 -13.33
CA ASN A 294 -11.50 19.10 -14.63
C ASN A 294 -12.97 18.68 -14.91
N GLY A 295 -13.64 18.01 -13.96
CA GLY A 295 -15.02 17.55 -14.08
C GLY A 295 -15.17 16.15 -14.72
N THR A 296 -14.09 15.50 -15.11
CA THR A 296 -14.15 14.13 -15.65
C THR A 296 -14.56 13.14 -14.56
N GLU A 297 -15.60 12.35 -14.82
CA GLU A 297 -16.02 11.25 -13.98
C GLU A 297 -15.21 10.00 -14.34
N LEU A 298 -14.60 9.36 -13.35
CA LEU A 298 -13.88 8.13 -13.55
C LEU A 298 -14.85 6.94 -13.65
N PRO A 299 -14.56 5.98 -14.53
CA PRO A 299 -15.38 4.77 -14.65
C PRO A 299 -15.24 3.89 -13.39
N GLU A 300 -16.23 3.02 -13.18
CA GLU A 300 -16.23 2.00 -12.11
C GLU A 300 -16.24 2.58 -10.68
N ASP A 301 -16.13 1.69 -9.71
CA ASP A 301 -16.11 2.05 -8.30
C ASP A 301 -14.82 2.77 -7.89
N ILE A 302 -14.87 3.45 -6.75
CA ILE A 302 -13.75 4.25 -6.25
C ILE A 302 -12.62 3.32 -5.81
N HIS A 303 -11.42 3.49 -6.37
CA HIS A 303 -10.24 2.76 -5.95
C HIS A 303 -9.74 3.26 -4.59
N HIS A 304 -9.07 2.38 -3.82
CA HIS A 304 -8.55 2.71 -2.50
C HIS A 304 -7.73 4.03 -2.48
N GLY A 305 -6.74 4.18 -3.36
CA GLY A 305 -5.94 5.41 -3.41
C GLY A 305 -6.75 6.67 -3.77
N GLU A 306 -7.81 6.54 -4.57
CA GLU A 306 -8.73 7.65 -4.85
C GLU A 306 -9.51 8.06 -3.60
N ALA A 307 -10.02 7.06 -2.85
CA ALA A 307 -10.70 7.30 -1.58
C ALA A 307 -9.77 7.95 -0.55
N VAL A 308 -8.51 7.49 -0.48
CA VAL A 308 -7.48 8.10 0.38
C VAL A 308 -7.21 9.54 -0.05
N ALA A 309 -7.06 9.84 -1.34
CA ALA A 309 -6.83 11.20 -1.85
C ALA A 309 -7.96 12.16 -1.47
N LEU A 310 -9.21 11.73 -1.64
CA LEU A 310 -10.41 12.46 -1.19
C LEU A 310 -10.38 12.66 0.33
N GLY A 311 -10.00 11.63 1.07
CA GLY A 311 -9.84 11.69 2.51
C GLY A 311 -8.73 12.64 2.97
N LEU A 312 -7.61 12.75 2.24
CA LEU A 312 -6.55 13.71 2.52
C LEU A 312 -7.04 15.16 2.33
N ARG A 313 -7.82 15.41 1.27
CA ARG A 313 -8.48 16.73 1.06
C ARG A 313 -9.44 17.06 2.19
N ALA A 314 -10.29 16.12 2.58
CA ALA A 314 -11.23 16.30 3.68
C ALA A 314 -10.51 16.51 5.02
N ALA A 315 -9.45 15.75 5.31
CA ALA A 315 -8.65 15.90 6.52
C ALA A 315 -7.96 17.29 6.59
N ALA A 316 -7.39 17.76 5.47
CA ALA A 316 -6.81 19.10 5.40
C ALA A 316 -7.87 20.19 5.60
N HIS A 317 -9.06 20.03 5.03
CA HIS A 317 -10.18 20.98 5.21
C HIS A 317 -10.71 21.00 6.66
N THR A 318 -10.83 19.82 7.28
CA THR A 318 -11.18 19.68 8.70
C THR A 318 -10.17 20.41 9.58
N SER A 319 -8.87 20.25 9.30
CA SER A 319 -7.81 20.93 10.04
C SER A 319 -7.88 22.45 9.95
N VAL A 320 -8.24 23.00 8.79
CA VAL A 320 -8.48 24.45 8.63
C VAL A 320 -9.65 24.90 9.51
N LYS A 321 -10.78 24.18 9.48
CA LYS A 321 -11.96 24.53 10.28
C LYS A 321 -11.69 24.47 11.79
N LEU A 322 -10.79 23.58 12.22
CA LEU A 322 -10.34 23.47 13.62
C LEU A 322 -9.20 24.43 13.98
N GLY A 323 -8.73 25.26 13.04
CA GLY A 323 -7.63 26.21 13.26
C GLY A 323 -6.26 25.56 13.48
N LEU A 324 -6.07 24.30 13.01
CA LEU A 324 -4.81 23.56 13.15
C LEU A 324 -3.80 23.98 12.07
N VAL A 325 -4.29 24.30 10.89
CA VAL A 325 -3.53 24.80 9.74
C VAL A 325 -4.32 25.91 9.06
N ASP A 326 -3.69 26.71 8.23
CA ASP A 326 -4.34 27.76 7.47
C ASP A 326 -4.97 27.26 6.16
N ASP A 327 -5.79 28.10 5.52
CA ASP A 327 -6.48 27.76 4.27
C ASP A 327 -5.48 27.55 3.10
N SER A 328 -4.31 28.15 3.15
CA SER A 328 -3.26 27.96 2.16
C SER A 328 -2.74 26.52 2.14
N TYR A 329 -2.68 25.87 3.32
CA TYR A 329 -2.29 24.47 3.41
C TYR A 329 -3.30 23.54 2.73
N ALA A 330 -4.60 23.74 2.98
CA ALA A 330 -5.63 22.90 2.33
C ALA A 330 -5.64 23.09 0.81
N LYS A 331 -5.47 24.32 0.33
CA LYS A 331 -5.30 24.62 -1.12
C LYS A 331 -4.07 23.93 -1.69
N ARG A 332 -2.95 23.94 -0.97
CA ARG A 332 -1.70 23.27 -1.35
C ARG A 332 -1.88 21.76 -1.50
N VAL A 333 -2.51 21.11 -0.51
CA VAL A 333 -2.84 19.67 -0.58
C VAL A 333 -3.78 19.39 -1.75
N GLY A 334 -4.82 20.21 -1.94
CA GLY A 334 -5.74 20.10 -3.07
C GLY A 334 -5.03 20.17 -4.42
N ALA A 335 -4.18 21.17 -4.61
CA ALA A 335 -3.41 21.32 -5.85
C ALA A 335 -2.48 20.15 -6.13
N LEU A 336 -1.86 19.58 -5.07
CA LEU A 336 -0.99 18.41 -5.20
C LEU A 336 -1.78 17.16 -5.60
N VAL A 337 -2.96 16.94 -5.01
CA VAL A 337 -3.88 15.84 -5.38
C VAL A 337 -4.33 15.99 -6.84
N ASP A 338 -4.69 17.21 -7.27
CA ASP A 338 -5.08 17.48 -8.66
C ASP A 338 -3.94 17.25 -9.65
N ALA A 339 -2.73 17.68 -9.30
CA ALA A 339 -1.53 17.48 -10.14
C ALA A 339 -1.12 16.00 -10.25
N ALA A 340 -1.49 15.18 -9.26
CA ALA A 340 -1.30 13.72 -9.29
C ALA A 340 -2.35 12.98 -10.13
N GLY A 341 -3.32 13.66 -10.74
CA GLY A 341 -4.43 13.04 -11.48
C GLY A 341 -5.44 12.31 -10.60
N LEU A 342 -5.49 12.66 -9.31
CA LEU A 342 -6.38 12.07 -8.33
C LEU A 342 -7.68 12.87 -8.19
N PRO A 343 -8.77 12.26 -7.70
CA PRO A 343 -10.08 12.92 -7.66
C PRO A 343 -10.14 14.10 -6.71
N ALA A 344 -10.93 15.10 -7.12
CA ALA A 344 -11.22 16.27 -6.33
C ALA A 344 -12.56 16.15 -5.57
N LYS A 345 -13.51 15.41 -6.12
CA LYS A 345 -14.88 15.27 -5.63
C LYS A 345 -15.44 13.87 -5.81
N VAL A 346 -16.58 13.62 -5.14
CA VAL A 346 -17.35 12.37 -5.22
C VAL A 346 -18.77 12.69 -5.64
N ARG A 347 -19.27 11.96 -6.63
CA ARG A 347 -20.71 11.88 -6.95
C ARG A 347 -21.30 10.70 -6.17
N GLY A 348 -22.53 10.86 -5.66
CA GLY A 348 -23.20 9.84 -4.86
C GLY A 348 -22.75 9.80 -3.40
N LEU A 349 -22.00 10.80 -2.95
CA LEU A 349 -21.66 10.94 -1.54
C LEU A 349 -22.93 11.28 -0.74
N PRO A 350 -23.25 10.55 0.36
CA PRO A 350 -24.37 10.88 1.23
C PRO A 350 -24.15 12.24 1.92
N THR A 351 -25.16 12.72 2.64
CA THR A 351 -25.02 13.95 3.43
C THR A 351 -23.90 13.82 4.47
N GLY A 352 -23.37 14.96 4.90
CA GLY A 352 -22.32 14.97 5.91
C GLY A 352 -22.73 14.25 7.20
N GLU A 353 -24.00 14.38 7.61
CA GLU A 353 -24.57 13.68 8.77
C GLU A 353 -24.56 12.15 8.59
N GLU A 354 -25.09 11.67 7.45
CA GLU A 354 -25.16 10.24 7.14
C GLU A 354 -23.76 9.60 7.04
N LEU A 355 -22.79 10.31 6.47
CA LEU A 355 -21.42 9.80 6.36
C LEU A 355 -20.75 9.74 7.73
N ILE A 356 -20.95 10.75 8.59
CA ILE A 356 -20.43 10.76 9.97
C ILE A 356 -21.07 9.62 10.79
N GLU A 357 -22.35 9.36 10.62
CA GLU A 357 -23.03 8.24 11.27
C GLU A 357 -22.41 6.90 10.86
N ARG A 358 -22.16 6.68 9.56
CA ARG A 358 -21.45 5.48 9.04
C ARG A 358 -20.06 5.35 9.65
N MET A 359 -19.27 6.42 9.70
CA MET A 359 -17.95 6.44 10.35
C MET A 359 -18.03 6.05 11.83
N SER A 360 -19.12 6.43 12.53
CA SER A 360 -19.32 6.12 13.95
C SER A 360 -19.71 4.67 14.19
N HIS A 361 -20.45 4.06 13.29
CA HIS A 361 -20.86 2.66 13.40
C HIS A 361 -19.68 1.69 13.26
N ASP A 362 -18.75 1.99 12.39
CA ASP A 362 -17.55 1.17 12.18
C ASP A 362 -16.60 1.17 13.39
N LYS A 363 -16.68 2.20 14.26
CA LYS A 363 -15.77 2.42 15.41
C LYS A 363 -16.38 2.23 16.80
N LYS A 364 -17.67 1.88 16.93
CA LYS A 364 -18.29 1.57 18.23
C LYS A 364 -17.62 0.42 19.02
N HIS A 365 -16.68 -0.29 18.39
CA HIS A 365 -15.94 -1.38 19.02
C HIS A 365 -14.66 -0.93 19.75
N ILE A 366 -14.21 0.33 19.62
CA ILE A 366 -13.00 0.84 20.27
C ILE A 366 -13.35 2.12 21.06
N GLY A 367 -13.91 1.96 22.25
CA GLY A 367 -14.07 3.07 23.22
C GLY A 367 -15.10 4.15 22.89
N GLY A 368 -15.89 4.02 21.81
CA GLY A 368 -17.04 4.90 21.51
C GLY A 368 -16.71 6.26 20.88
N LYS A 369 -15.42 6.56 20.60
CA LYS A 369 -14.99 7.83 20.01
C LYS A 369 -14.52 7.66 18.57
N ILE A 370 -14.82 8.65 17.70
CA ILE A 370 -14.26 8.69 16.35
C ILE A 370 -12.90 9.38 16.41
N ARG A 371 -11.87 8.70 15.94
CA ARG A 371 -10.49 9.22 15.88
C ARG A 371 -10.15 9.63 14.45
N PHE A 372 -9.70 10.86 14.27
CA PHE A 372 -9.21 11.38 13.00
C PHE A 372 -7.72 11.66 13.09
N VAL A 373 -6.97 11.28 12.09
CA VAL A 373 -5.62 11.79 11.89
C VAL A 373 -5.72 13.03 11.02
N LEU A 374 -5.29 14.16 11.55
CA LEU A 374 -5.44 15.48 10.92
C LEU A 374 -4.09 16.20 10.81
N PRO A 375 -3.80 16.89 9.70
CA PRO A 375 -2.62 17.76 9.60
C PRO A 375 -2.60 18.79 10.72
N SER A 376 -1.44 19.00 11.31
CA SER A 376 -1.24 19.99 12.38
C SER A 376 -0.16 21.04 12.07
N ALA A 377 0.68 20.75 11.09
CA ALA A 377 1.67 21.65 10.48
C ALA A 377 2.17 21.01 9.17
N ILE A 378 3.04 21.71 8.43
CA ILE A 378 3.70 21.15 7.25
C ILE A 378 4.51 19.90 7.64
N GLY A 379 4.19 18.78 7.00
CA GLY A 379 4.83 17.48 7.24
C GLY A 379 4.54 16.85 8.62
N ARG A 380 3.50 17.31 9.33
CA ARG A 380 3.10 16.82 10.65
C ARG A 380 1.61 16.60 10.76
N ALA A 381 1.22 15.56 11.49
CA ALA A 381 -0.17 15.25 11.78
C ALA A 381 -0.34 14.88 13.25
N LYS A 382 -1.59 14.93 13.73
CA LYS A 382 -1.98 14.49 15.07
C LYS A 382 -3.30 13.75 15.06
N ILE A 383 -3.53 12.95 16.09
CA ILE A 383 -4.81 12.31 16.35
C ILE A 383 -5.72 13.32 17.06
N VAL A 384 -6.95 13.46 16.55
CA VAL A 384 -8.01 14.27 17.16
C VAL A 384 -9.20 13.36 17.41
N GLU A 385 -9.61 13.24 18.66
CA GLU A 385 -10.78 12.46 19.07
C GLU A 385 -12.02 13.35 19.05
N ASP A 386 -13.10 12.86 18.46
CA ASP A 386 -14.40 13.54 18.36
C ASP A 386 -14.29 15.02 17.99
N PRO A 387 -13.68 15.37 16.82
CA PRO A 387 -13.58 16.76 16.39
C PRO A 387 -14.99 17.36 16.25
N GLU A 388 -15.06 18.69 16.28
CA GLU A 388 -16.31 19.42 16.07
C GLU A 388 -17.04 18.92 14.80
N VAL A 389 -18.28 18.43 14.97
CA VAL A 389 -19.09 17.83 13.90
C VAL A 389 -19.27 18.78 12.72
N GLY A 390 -19.40 20.10 13.00
CA GLY A 390 -19.52 21.13 11.96
C GLY A 390 -18.28 21.20 11.07
N ALA A 391 -17.08 21.02 11.63
CA ALA A 391 -15.85 21.03 10.86
C ALA A 391 -15.74 19.78 9.93
N VAL A 392 -16.10 18.60 10.46
CA VAL A 392 -16.11 17.36 9.69
C VAL A 392 -17.16 17.41 8.57
N ARG A 393 -18.37 17.90 8.86
CA ARG A 393 -19.42 18.09 7.87
C ARG A 393 -18.99 19.03 6.74
N ALA A 394 -18.45 20.19 7.07
CA ALA A 394 -17.97 21.14 6.06
C ALA A 394 -16.87 20.52 5.15
N ALA A 395 -16.03 19.67 5.69
CA ALA A 395 -15.02 18.95 4.92
C ALA A 395 -15.64 17.92 3.97
N ILE A 396 -16.65 17.16 4.40
CA ILE A 396 -17.39 16.22 3.54
C ILE A 396 -18.08 16.96 2.40
N GLU A 397 -18.77 18.08 2.70
CA GLU A 397 -19.43 18.88 1.68
C GLU A 397 -18.43 19.48 0.67
N SER A 398 -17.19 19.77 1.08
CA SER A 398 -16.15 20.31 0.18
C SER A 398 -15.73 19.35 -0.93
N ILE A 399 -15.86 18.04 -0.72
CA ILE A 399 -15.53 16.97 -1.69
C ILE A 399 -16.77 16.37 -2.37
N ARG A 400 -17.97 16.83 -2.03
CA ARG A 400 -19.22 16.37 -2.62
C ARG A 400 -19.52 17.10 -3.93
N VAL A 401 -20.08 16.38 -4.91
CA VAL A 401 -20.73 17.00 -6.08
C VAL A 401 -22.16 17.32 -5.68
N GLY A 402 -22.55 18.56 -5.85
CA GLY A 402 -23.92 19.03 -5.60
C GLY A 402 -24.93 18.43 -6.58
#